data_6fa2cdceb04ffbfd8589be219b2dee0b
#
_entry.id   6fa2cdceb04ffbfd8589be219b2dee0b
#
_cell.length_a   1.000
_cell.length_b   1.000
_cell.length_c   1.000
_cell.angle_alpha   90.00
_cell.angle_beta   90.00
_cell.angle_gamma   90.00
#
_symmetry.space_group_name_H-M   'P 1'
#
loop_
_entity.id
_entity.type
_entity.pdbx_description
1 polymer ?
#
loop_
_entity_poly.entity_id
_entity_poly.type
_entity_poly.pdbx_seq_one_letter_code
_entity_poly.pdbx_strand_id
1 'polypeptide(L)'
;NISLEKIISFLYNAVYKSFLGRDLTQSIYFGIENFFHFNLIVALSSIIFFLFIIVFFKKIIDNKVLIYLIIFFIIQSFLAIYASKGVQVQGRYALIPGILLIFIVLKLREVDNFIIKWISSILITLSIITGLYEYKHKNKYPHFLTCINCPVWKEEVKKWRKDNSYELKIWDYPRKTMKLIKDN
;
A
#
# COMPACT_ATOMS: atom_id res chain seq x y z
N ASN A 1 -1.78 20.26 -6.44
CA ASN A 1 -3.09 20.03 -7.05
C ASN A 1 -3.44 18.55 -6.97
N ILE A 2 -4.68 18.25 -6.57
CA ILE A 2 -5.24 16.89 -6.57
C ILE A 2 -5.73 16.64 -8.01
N SER A 3 -5.14 15.64 -8.68
CA SER A 3 -5.58 15.20 -10.02
C SER A 3 -6.38 13.91 -9.91
N LEU A 4 -7.20 13.64 -10.93
CA LEU A 4 -7.94 12.39 -11.03
C LEU A 4 -7.00 11.18 -11.02
N GLU A 5 -5.85 11.28 -11.68
CA GLU A 5 -4.84 10.23 -11.72
C GLU A 5 -4.27 9.91 -10.34
N LYS A 6 -4.09 10.92 -9.48
CA LYS A 6 -3.68 10.70 -8.09
C LYS A 6 -4.73 9.92 -7.30
N ILE A 7 -6.00 10.25 -7.48
CA ILE A 7 -7.10 9.56 -6.81
C ILE A 7 -7.14 8.09 -7.25
N ILE A 8 -7.07 7.83 -8.55
CA ILE A 8 -7.06 6.47 -9.10
C ILE A 8 -5.84 5.68 -8.60
N SER A 9 -4.66 6.30 -8.63
CA SER A 9 -3.44 5.69 -8.10
C SER A 9 -3.52 5.40 -6.59
N PHE A 10 -4.17 6.28 -5.82
CA PHE A 10 -4.44 6.04 -4.41
C PHE A 10 -5.38 4.85 -4.21
N LEU A 11 -6.51 4.79 -4.91
CA LEU A 11 -7.45 3.67 -4.83
C LEU A 11 -6.79 2.35 -5.19
N TYR A 12 -5.97 2.34 -6.25
CA TYR A 12 -5.17 1.18 -6.63
C TYR A 12 -4.25 0.70 -5.51
N ASN A 13 -3.52 1.61 -4.87
CA ASN A 13 -2.55 1.26 -3.83
C ASN A 13 -3.17 1.01 -2.46
N ALA A 14 -4.23 1.74 -2.07
CA ALA A 14 -4.84 1.62 -0.76
C ALA A 14 -5.97 0.59 -0.71
N VAL A 15 -6.78 0.45 -1.78
CA VAL A 15 -7.93 -0.45 -1.78
C VAL A 15 -7.57 -1.79 -2.40
N TYR A 16 -7.16 -1.78 -3.66
CA TYR A 16 -6.95 -3.03 -4.40
C TYR A 16 -5.81 -3.86 -3.85
N LYS A 17 -4.65 -3.24 -3.59
CA LYS A 17 -3.50 -4.00 -3.04
C LYS A 17 -3.74 -4.51 -1.63
N SER A 18 -4.60 -3.86 -0.84
CA SER A 18 -4.92 -4.33 0.52
C SER A 18 -5.71 -5.64 0.53
N PHE A 19 -6.50 -5.90 -0.51
CA PHE A 19 -7.32 -7.12 -0.60
C PHE A 19 -6.79 -8.15 -1.60
N LEU A 20 -6.27 -7.68 -2.74
CA LEU A 20 -5.83 -8.56 -3.82
C LEU A 20 -4.32 -8.80 -3.83
N GLY A 21 -3.57 -8.03 -3.00
CA GLY A 21 -2.12 -8.05 -3.03
C GLY A 21 -1.55 -7.40 -4.30
N ARG A 22 -0.23 -7.33 -4.36
CA ARG A 22 0.49 -6.66 -5.46
C ARG A 22 0.46 -7.49 -6.74
N ASP A 23 0.80 -8.77 -6.64
CA ASP A 23 0.99 -9.63 -7.81
C ASP A 23 -0.30 -9.82 -8.59
N LEU A 24 -1.42 -10.12 -7.88
CA LEU A 24 -2.72 -10.28 -8.52
C LEU A 24 -3.21 -8.96 -9.12
N THR A 25 -3.04 -7.85 -8.39
CA THR A 25 -3.41 -6.52 -8.89
C THR A 25 -2.61 -6.15 -10.13
N GLN A 26 -1.31 -6.47 -10.17
CA GLN A 26 -0.47 -6.24 -11.36
C GLN A 26 -0.85 -7.17 -12.52
N SER A 27 -1.18 -8.43 -12.25
CA SER A 27 -1.63 -9.36 -13.29
C SER A 27 -2.93 -8.89 -13.94
N ILE A 28 -3.87 -8.38 -13.15
CA ILE A 28 -5.10 -7.76 -13.67
C ILE A 28 -4.74 -6.52 -14.50
N TYR A 29 -3.81 -5.70 -14.03
CA TYR A 29 -3.36 -4.50 -14.74
C TYR A 29 -2.76 -4.82 -16.11
N PHE A 30 -1.82 -5.77 -16.18
CA PHE A 30 -1.17 -6.17 -17.43
C PHE A 30 -2.06 -7.01 -18.34
N GLY A 31 -3.05 -7.71 -17.78
CA GLY A 31 -4.04 -8.47 -18.55
C GLY A 31 -5.06 -7.59 -19.29
N ILE A 32 -5.16 -6.31 -18.92
CA ILE A 32 -6.02 -5.34 -19.58
C ILE A 32 -5.13 -4.47 -20.48
N GLU A 33 -5.08 -4.78 -21.78
CA GLU A 33 -4.23 -4.09 -22.77
C GLU A 33 -4.47 -2.58 -22.87
N ASN A 34 -5.62 -2.10 -22.38
CA ASN A 34 -5.99 -0.71 -22.45
C ASN A 34 -6.01 -0.07 -21.05
N PHE A 35 -5.04 0.81 -20.78
CA PHE A 35 -4.92 1.57 -19.55
C PHE A 35 -6.18 2.35 -19.16
N PHE A 36 -6.93 2.81 -20.15
CA PHE A 36 -8.20 3.52 -19.93
C PHE A 36 -9.25 2.61 -19.31
N HIS A 37 -9.38 1.38 -19.81
CA HIS A 37 -10.34 0.41 -19.26
C HIS A 37 -9.98 0.00 -17.84
N PHE A 38 -8.70 -0.14 -17.52
CA PHE A 38 -8.27 -0.44 -16.16
C PHE A 38 -8.66 0.67 -15.20
N ASN A 39 -8.36 1.93 -15.51
CA ASN A 39 -8.73 3.06 -14.67
C ASN A 39 -10.25 3.16 -14.46
N LEU A 40 -11.03 2.88 -15.50
CA LEU A 40 -12.49 2.83 -15.43
C LEU A 40 -12.97 1.73 -14.48
N ILE A 41 -12.42 0.52 -14.57
CA ILE A 41 -12.75 -0.61 -13.68
C ILE A 41 -12.40 -0.29 -12.23
N VAL A 42 -11.21 0.28 -11.98
CA VAL A 42 -10.80 0.72 -10.64
C VAL A 42 -11.75 1.78 -10.10
N ALA A 43 -12.10 2.78 -10.90
CA ALA A 43 -13.02 3.83 -10.49
C ALA A 43 -14.42 3.27 -10.20
N LEU A 44 -15.01 2.47 -11.10
CA LEU A 44 -16.33 1.89 -10.93
C LEU A 44 -16.43 0.98 -9.71
N SER A 45 -15.49 0.06 -9.53
CA SER A 45 -15.52 -0.85 -8.39
C SER A 45 -15.28 -0.13 -7.06
N SER A 46 -14.49 0.95 -7.07
CA SER A 46 -14.33 1.80 -5.90
C SER A 46 -15.61 2.57 -5.58
N ILE A 47 -16.29 3.09 -6.60
CA ILE A 47 -17.61 3.73 -6.45
C ILE A 47 -18.61 2.72 -5.87
N ILE A 48 -18.68 1.50 -6.39
CA ILE A 48 -19.56 0.44 -5.88
C ILE A 48 -19.25 0.14 -4.42
N PHE A 49 -17.98 0.05 -4.03
CA PHE A 49 -17.56 -0.16 -2.66
C PHE A 49 -18.01 0.98 -1.73
N PHE A 50 -17.84 2.23 -2.16
CA PHE A 50 -18.28 3.39 -1.38
C PHE A 50 -19.81 3.49 -1.32
N LEU A 51 -20.52 3.20 -2.40
CA LEU A 51 -21.98 3.13 -2.39
C LEU A 51 -22.48 2.04 -1.43
N PHE A 52 -21.81 0.89 -1.38
CA PHE A 52 -22.10 -0.15 -0.40
C PHE A 52 -21.98 0.38 1.04
N ILE A 53 -20.90 1.10 1.35
CA ILE A 53 -20.74 1.74 2.67
C ILE A 53 -21.89 2.73 2.93
N ILE A 54 -22.25 3.56 1.95
CA ILE A 54 -23.33 4.56 2.09
C ILE A 54 -24.68 3.91 2.33
N VAL A 55 -25.05 2.89 1.56
CA VAL A 55 -26.33 2.16 1.68
C VAL A 55 -26.48 1.54 3.08
N PHE A 56 -25.39 1.01 3.63
CA PHE A 56 -25.38 0.43 4.96
C PHE A 56 -25.04 1.43 6.07
N PHE A 57 -24.89 2.70 5.75
CA PHE A 57 -24.44 3.76 6.64
C PHE A 57 -25.29 3.85 7.92
N LYS A 58 -26.62 3.69 7.82
CA LYS A 58 -27.52 3.70 8.98
C LYS A 58 -27.16 2.62 10.02
N LYS A 59 -26.76 1.44 9.58
CA LYS A 59 -26.30 0.36 10.46
C LYS A 59 -24.86 0.56 10.96
N ILE A 60 -24.06 1.34 10.25
CA ILE A 60 -22.69 1.67 10.59
C ILE A 60 -22.66 2.75 11.69
N ILE A 61 -23.59 3.70 11.67
CA ILE A 61 -23.68 4.81 12.64
C ILE A 61 -23.86 4.32 14.08
N ASP A 62 -24.51 3.19 14.29
CA ASP A 62 -24.70 2.64 15.62
C ASP A 62 -23.39 2.14 16.26
N ASN A 63 -22.34 1.94 15.45
CA ASN A 63 -21.02 1.52 15.92
C ASN A 63 -20.02 2.69 15.95
N LYS A 64 -19.83 3.30 17.10
CA LYS A 64 -18.93 4.45 17.29
C LYS A 64 -17.49 4.17 16.81
N VAL A 65 -16.97 2.97 17.06
CA VAL A 65 -15.61 2.59 16.66
C VAL A 65 -15.47 2.60 15.12
N LEU A 66 -16.49 2.10 14.44
CA LEU A 66 -16.51 2.07 12.97
C LEU A 66 -16.55 3.48 12.38
N ILE A 67 -17.32 4.39 13.00
CA ILE A 67 -17.35 5.81 12.60
C ILE A 67 -15.95 6.43 12.73
N TYR A 68 -15.30 6.25 13.87
CA TYR A 68 -13.93 6.78 14.05
C TYR A 68 -12.95 6.22 13.04
N LEU A 69 -13.00 4.92 12.75
CA LEU A 69 -12.13 4.30 11.73
C LEU A 69 -12.38 4.90 10.34
N ILE A 70 -13.64 5.14 9.97
CA ILE A 70 -14.00 5.77 8.68
C ILE A 70 -13.49 7.21 8.61
N ILE A 71 -13.69 7.99 9.66
CA ILE A 71 -13.18 9.37 9.72
C ILE A 71 -11.67 9.38 9.60
N PHE A 72 -10.98 8.51 10.34
CA PHE A 72 -9.53 8.39 10.28
C PHE A 72 -9.05 7.96 8.89
N PHE A 73 -9.74 7.01 8.26
CA PHE A 73 -9.45 6.59 6.88
C PHE A 73 -9.57 7.77 5.90
N ILE A 74 -10.62 8.57 6.00
CA ILE A 74 -10.83 9.74 5.14
C ILE A 74 -9.68 10.75 5.33
N ILE A 75 -9.36 11.11 6.58
CA ILE A 75 -8.30 12.07 6.90
C ILE A 75 -6.95 11.55 6.37
N GLN A 76 -6.60 10.31 6.64
CA GLN A 76 -5.33 9.71 6.19
C GLN A 76 -5.27 9.57 4.66
N SER A 77 -6.40 9.32 4.00
CA SER A 77 -6.49 9.29 2.54
C SER A 77 -6.19 10.66 1.93
N PHE A 78 -6.77 11.73 2.47
CA PHE A 78 -6.48 13.09 2.05
C PHE A 78 -5.01 13.45 2.27
N LEU A 79 -4.46 13.14 3.43
CA LEU A 79 -3.04 13.38 3.73
C LEU A 79 -2.13 12.60 2.78
N ALA A 80 -2.44 11.33 2.47
CA ALA A 80 -1.67 10.51 1.54
C ALA A 80 -1.66 11.09 0.12
N ILE A 81 -2.82 11.52 -0.37
CA ILE A 81 -2.95 12.14 -1.70
C ILE A 81 -2.22 13.48 -1.75
N TYR A 82 -2.35 14.31 -0.70
CA TYR A 82 -1.74 15.63 -0.63
C TYR A 82 -0.21 15.55 -0.49
N ALA A 83 0.29 14.69 0.40
CA ALA A 83 1.72 14.53 0.67
C ALA A 83 2.49 13.86 -0.48
N SER A 84 1.81 13.17 -1.38
CA SER A 84 2.43 12.53 -2.53
C SER A 84 2.98 13.57 -3.51
N LYS A 85 4.29 13.55 -3.70
CA LYS A 85 4.96 14.34 -4.74
C LYS A 85 4.82 13.61 -6.08
N GLY A 86 4.32 14.30 -7.12
CA GLY A 86 4.15 13.73 -8.46
C GLY A 86 2.71 13.31 -8.76
N VAL A 87 2.54 12.66 -9.90
CA VAL A 87 1.22 12.28 -10.46
C VAL A 87 0.64 11.05 -9.77
N GLN A 88 1.50 10.17 -9.25
CA GLN A 88 1.07 8.89 -8.65
C GLN A 88 1.30 8.86 -7.14
N VAL A 89 0.35 8.31 -6.41
CA VAL A 89 0.50 8.05 -4.97
C VAL A 89 1.33 6.80 -4.78
N GLN A 90 2.53 6.95 -4.19
CA GLN A 90 3.40 5.82 -3.91
C GLN A 90 2.82 4.91 -2.81
N GLY A 91 3.09 3.61 -2.88
CA GLY A 91 2.54 2.61 -1.95
C GLY A 91 2.81 2.90 -0.47
N ARG A 92 3.95 3.55 -0.14
CA ARG A 92 4.25 3.97 1.25
C ARG A 92 3.24 4.95 1.85
N TYR A 93 2.65 5.83 1.03
CA TYR A 93 1.62 6.77 1.50
C TYR A 93 0.25 6.10 1.60
N ALA A 94 0.02 5.04 0.83
CA ALA A 94 -1.21 4.27 0.85
C ALA A 94 -1.25 3.20 1.95
N LEU A 95 -0.12 2.93 2.63
CA LEU A 95 0.00 1.85 3.62
C LEU A 95 -0.98 2.04 4.80
N ILE A 96 -0.95 3.21 5.43
CA ILE A 96 -1.82 3.49 6.60
C ILE A 96 -3.29 3.47 6.22
N PRO A 97 -3.76 4.16 5.16
CA PRO A 97 -5.14 4.01 4.68
C PRO A 97 -5.51 2.57 4.37
N GLY A 98 -4.62 1.78 3.75
CA GLY A 98 -4.88 0.35 3.48
C GLY A 98 -5.09 -0.47 4.74
N ILE A 99 -4.28 -0.27 5.78
CA ILE A 99 -4.44 -0.92 7.09
C ILE A 99 -5.76 -0.52 7.73
N LEU A 100 -6.10 0.78 7.73
CA LEU A 100 -7.37 1.27 8.27
C LEU A 100 -8.56 0.66 7.54
N LEU A 101 -8.47 0.49 6.23
CA LEU A 101 -9.51 -0.15 5.44
C LEU A 101 -9.72 -1.62 5.84
N ILE A 102 -8.65 -2.37 6.11
CA ILE A 102 -8.74 -3.74 6.65
C ILE A 102 -9.44 -3.73 8.01
N PHE A 103 -9.11 -2.81 8.90
CA PHE A 103 -9.80 -2.69 10.20
C PHE A 103 -11.27 -2.31 10.07
N ILE A 104 -11.63 -1.44 9.11
CA ILE A 104 -13.03 -1.12 8.79
C ILE A 104 -13.76 -2.38 8.37
N VAL A 105 -13.19 -3.18 7.45
CA VAL A 105 -13.81 -4.41 6.96
C VAL A 105 -13.93 -5.45 8.08
N LEU A 106 -12.94 -5.57 8.98
CA LEU A 106 -13.02 -6.41 10.17
C LEU A 106 -14.17 -5.99 11.09
N LYS A 107 -14.35 -4.70 11.32
CA LYS A 107 -15.44 -4.17 12.13
C LYS A 107 -16.80 -4.26 11.45
N LEU A 108 -16.88 -4.17 10.15
CA LEU A 108 -18.12 -4.41 9.39
C LEU A 108 -18.66 -5.83 9.59
N ARG A 109 -17.83 -6.81 9.87
CA ARG A 109 -18.26 -8.18 10.19
C ARG A 109 -19.09 -8.26 11.48
N GLU A 110 -18.93 -7.32 12.40
CA GLU A 110 -19.70 -7.28 13.65
C GLU A 110 -21.13 -6.71 13.44
N VAL A 111 -21.38 -6.04 12.32
CA VAL A 111 -22.69 -5.49 11.99
C VAL A 111 -23.68 -6.64 11.76
N ASP A 112 -24.86 -6.56 12.38
CA ASP A 112 -25.89 -7.58 12.28
C ASP A 112 -26.63 -7.52 10.93
N ASN A 113 -25.91 -7.93 9.87
CA ASN A 113 -26.42 -8.07 8.53
C ASN A 113 -25.68 -9.20 7.81
N PHE A 114 -26.40 -10.19 7.34
CA PHE A 114 -25.85 -11.38 6.71
C PHE A 114 -24.98 -11.05 5.48
N ILE A 115 -25.42 -10.15 4.61
CA ILE A 115 -24.70 -9.75 3.39
C ILE A 115 -23.38 -9.07 3.75
N ILE A 116 -23.42 -8.15 4.72
CA ILE A 116 -22.21 -7.43 5.19
C ILE A 116 -21.21 -8.44 5.78
N LYS A 117 -21.66 -9.35 6.63
CA LYS A 117 -20.83 -10.40 7.23
C LYS A 117 -20.13 -11.24 6.17
N TRP A 118 -20.87 -11.68 5.14
CA TRP A 118 -20.32 -12.49 4.06
C TRP A 118 -19.30 -11.75 3.22
N ILE A 119 -19.62 -10.54 2.74
CA ILE A 119 -18.70 -9.73 1.95
C ILE A 119 -17.43 -9.41 2.73
N SER A 120 -17.57 -9.00 3.98
CA SER A 120 -16.43 -8.70 4.85
C SER A 120 -15.55 -9.93 5.08
N SER A 121 -16.15 -11.12 5.27
CA SER A 121 -15.41 -12.37 5.44
C SER A 121 -14.63 -12.74 4.19
N ILE A 122 -15.25 -12.61 3.01
CA ILE A 122 -14.57 -12.86 1.72
C ILE A 122 -13.37 -11.92 1.56
N LEU A 123 -13.54 -10.61 1.79
CA LEU A 123 -12.47 -9.62 1.66
C LEU A 123 -11.31 -9.89 2.62
N ILE A 124 -11.60 -10.23 3.88
CA ILE A 124 -10.58 -10.59 4.87
C ILE A 124 -9.83 -11.86 4.43
N THR A 125 -10.55 -12.87 4.00
CA THR A 125 -9.95 -14.13 3.54
C THR A 125 -9.04 -13.90 2.34
N LEU A 126 -9.48 -13.11 1.36
CA LEU A 126 -8.65 -12.71 0.22
C LEU A 126 -7.40 -11.97 0.66
N SER A 127 -7.51 -10.99 1.56
CA SER A 127 -6.36 -10.23 2.07
C SER A 127 -5.35 -11.14 2.78
N ILE A 128 -5.81 -12.13 3.56
CA ILE A 128 -4.92 -13.09 4.24
C ILE A 128 -4.23 -13.99 3.22
N ILE A 129 -4.97 -14.58 2.28
CA ILE A 129 -4.41 -15.49 1.26
C ILE A 129 -3.37 -14.77 0.43
N THR A 130 -3.69 -13.58 -0.08
CA THR A 130 -2.77 -12.79 -0.91
C THR A 130 -1.56 -12.33 -0.13
N GLY A 131 -1.74 -11.89 1.12
CA GLY A 131 -0.64 -11.50 2.00
C GLY A 131 0.31 -12.66 2.31
N LEU A 132 -0.20 -13.85 2.60
CA LEU A 132 0.59 -15.06 2.81
C LEU A 132 1.32 -15.49 1.53
N TYR A 133 0.64 -15.42 0.38
CA TYR A 133 1.25 -15.72 -0.90
C TYR A 133 2.42 -14.79 -1.19
N GLU A 134 2.24 -13.49 -1.05
CA GLU A 134 3.30 -12.50 -1.27
C GLU A 134 4.44 -12.65 -0.27
N TYR A 135 4.13 -12.94 0.99
CA TYR A 135 5.16 -13.19 2.01
C TYR A 135 6.03 -14.40 1.68
N LYS A 136 5.44 -15.49 1.17
CA LYS A 136 6.17 -16.70 0.77
C LYS A 136 7.05 -16.46 -0.46
N HIS A 137 6.61 -15.60 -1.38
CA HIS A 137 7.30 -15.34 -2.66
C HIS A 137 8.20 -14.10 -2.61
N LYS A 138 8.86 -13.87 -1.47
CA LYS A 138 9.80 -12.73 -1.26
C LYS A 138 10.87 -12.57 -2.35
N ASN A 139 11.25 -13.64 -3.03
CA ASN A 139 12.27 -13.62 -4.08
C ASN A 139 11.87 -12.78 -5.31
N LYS A 140 10.60 -12.39 -5.42
CA LYS A 140 10.12 -11.46 -6.45
C LYS A 140 10.36 -9.98 -6.13
N TYR A 141 10.84 -9.65 -4.92
CA TYR A 141 11.22 -8.29 -4.52
C TYR A 141 12.74 -8.13 -4.52
N PRO A 142 13.40 -8.07 -5.71
CA PRO A 142 14.85 -8.19 -5.83
C PRO A 142 15.62 -7.05 -5.18
N HIS A 143 14.99 -5.89 -5.00
CA HIS A 143 15.74 -4.68 -4.68
C HIS A 143 16.17 -4.52 -3.22
N PHE A 144 15.61 -5.27 -2.26
CA PHE A 144 16.00 -5.17 -0.85
C PHE A 144 16.64 -6.43 -0.27
N LEU A 145 16.24 -7.61 -0.74
CA LEU A 145 16.66 -8.88 -0.15
C LEU A 145 17.54 -9.75 -1.07
N THR A 146 17.55 -9.47 -2.36
CA THR A 146 18.27 -10.25 -3.38
C THR A 146 19.23 -9.43 -4.22
N CYS A 147 19.70 -8.31 -3.69
CA CYS A 147 20.73 -7.54 -4.38
C CYS A 147 22.05 -8.31 -4.32
N ILE A 148 22.37 -9.04 -5.40
CA ILE A 148 23.58 -9.86 -5.51
C ILE A 148 24.84 -9.01 -5.37
N ASN A 149 24.81 -7.77 -5.82
CA ASN A 149 25.95 -6.85 -5.82
C ASN A 149 25.81 -5.71 -4.79
N CYS A 150 24.83 -5.78 -3.87
CA CYS A 150 24.71 -4.75 -2.86
C CYS A 150 25.90 -4.78 -1.90
N PRO A 151 26.44 -3.61 -1.56
CA PRO A 151 27.54 -3.54 -0.62
C PRO A 151 27.12 -4.10 0.74
N VAL A 152 27.94 -4.99 1.31
CA VAL A 152 27.73 -5.53 2.64
C VAL A 152 28.12 -4.45 3.64
N TRP A 153 27.14 -3.90 4.37
CA TRP A 153 27.36 -2.79 5.31
C TRP A 153 28.51 -3.00 6.27
N LYS A 154 28.65 -4.21 6.80
CA LYS A 154 29.75 -4.57 7.72
C LYS A 154 31.14 -4.43 7.09
N GLU A 155 31.27 -4.72 5.79
CA GLU A 155 32.52 -4.60 5.04
C GLU A 155 32.81 -3.14 4.69
N GLU A 156 31.78 -2.40 4.30
CA GLU A 156 31.91 -0.97 4.00
C GLU A 156 32.34 -0.17 5.23
N VAL A 157 31.75 -0.48 6.40
CA VAL A 157 32.17 0.12 7.69
C VAL A 157 33.59 -0.27 8.07
N LYS A 158 34.05 -1.51 7.78
CA LYS A 158 35.47 -1.90 8.01
C LYS A 158 36.42 -1.11 7.11
N LYS A 159 36.07 -0.87 5.87
CA LYS A 159 36.87 -0.02 4.94
C LYS A 159 36.98 1.39 5.47
N TRP A 160 35.85 1.99 5.85
CA TRP A 160 35.83 3.33 6.41
C TRP A 160 36.63 3.45 7.73
N ARG A 161 36.60 2.45 8.60
CA ARG A 161 37.40 2.44 9.83
C ARG A 161 38.89 2.39 9.56
N LYS A 162 39.32 1.80 8.43
CA LYS A 162 40.73 1.78 8.00
C LYS A 162 41.15 3.07 7.33
N ASP A 163 40.25 3.67 6.60
CA ASP A 163 40.45 4.91 5.87
C ASP A 163 39.20 5.80 6.04
N ASN A 164 39.31 6.83 6.88
CA ASN A 164 38.19 7.74 7.16
C ASN A 164 37.82 8.63 5.96
N SER A 165 38.62 8.67 4.91
CA SER A 165 38.29 9.33 3.65
C SER A 165 37.43 8.49 2.72
N TYR A 166 37.27 7.19 3.02
CA TYR A 166 36.50 6.25 2.21
C TYR A 166 35.01 6.59 2.19
N GLU A 167 34.45 6.71 1.00
CA GLU A 167 33.01 6.89 0.83
C GLU A 167 32.30 5.53 0.87
N LEU A 168 31.46 5.33 1.89
CA LEU A 168 30.66 4.14 2.06
C LEU A 168 29.70 3.95 0.88
N LYS A 169 29.74 2.79 0.27
CA LYS A 169 28.75 2.42 -0.76
C LYS A 169 27.46 2.00 -0.07
N ILE A 170 26.36 2.68 -0.38
CA ILE A 170 25.04 2.38 0.19
C ILE A 170 24.20 1.55 -0.78
N TRP A 171 24.32 1.84 -2.08
CA TRP A 171 23.50 1.25 -3.12
C TRP A 171 24.28 1.10 -4.42
N ASP A 172 24.08 -0.02 -5.12
CA ASP A 172 24.82 -0.28 -6.36
C ASP A 172 24.21 0.43 -7.58
N TYR A 173 22.86 0.51 -7.64
CA TYR A 173 22.22 1.19 -8.77
C TYR A 173 20.94 1.92 -8.35
N PRO A 174 20.81 3.23 -8.59
CA PRO A 174 21.91 4.16 -8.95
C PRO A 174 22.92 4.23 -7.82
N ARG A 175 24.21 4.27 -8.15
CA ARG A 175 25.30 4.31 -7.15
C ARG A 175 25.06 5.44 -6.17
N LYS A 176 24.88 5.07 -4.91
CA LYS A 176 24.77 6.02 -3.80
C LYS A 176 25.87 5.75 -2.82
N THR A 177 26.62 6.80 -2.53
CA THR A 177 27.67 6.79 -1.53
C THR A 177 27.30 7.73 -0.38
N MET A 178 27.83 7.45 0.80
CA MET A 178 27.69 8.31 1.97
C MET A 178 29.08 8.61 2.52
N LYS A 179 29.37 9.88 2.74
CA LYS A 179 30.59 10.32 3.42
C LYS A 179 30.27 10.54 4.90
N LEU A 180 30.92 9.78 5.77
CA LEU A 180 30.81 10.01 7.20
C LEU A 180 31.84 11.06 7.63
N ILE A 181 31.38 12.03 8.39
CA ILE A 181 32.25 13.03 9.02
C ILE A 181 32.53 12.50 10.44
N LYS A 182 33.78 12.38 10.79
CA LYS A 182 34.18 12.07 12.16
C LYS A 182 34.13 13.38 12.93
N ASP A 183 33.16 13.52 13.82
CA ASP A 183 33.19 14.61 14.80
C ASP A 183 34.39 14.40 15.72
N ASN A 184 35.25 15.39 15.77
CA ASN A 184 36.45 15.44 16.64
C ASN A 184 36.05 15.64 18.09
#